data_27de43a1c221b2e6b7877f1c84ab09d5
#
_entry.id   27de43a1c221b2e6b7877f1c84ab09d5
#
_cell.length_a   1.000
_cell.length_b   1.000
_cell.length_c   1.000
_cell.angle_alpha   90.00
_cell.angle_beta   90.00
_cell.angle_gamma   90.00
#
_symmetry.space_group_name_H-M   'P 1'
#
loop_
_entity.id
_entity.type
_entity.pdbx_description
1 polymer ?
#
loop_
_entity_poly.entity_id
_entity_poly.type
_entity_poly.pdbx_seq_one_letter_code
_entity_poly.pdbx_strand_id
1 'polypeptide(L)'
;MAKFRVEGGHRLSGEIVPQGAKNEALQIICATLLTSERVVLKNVPIIADVMQLIELMEAMGVKVERLSEDSFSFQADDINLDYLRSSDYHKRCRRLRGSVMMIGPLLTRFGRGFMPKPGGDKIGRRRLDTHFLGFQKLGAEFNFDVSDEFYTVEAKRLKGTYMLLDEASVTGTANIVMAAVLAEGSTTIYNAACEPYLQQLCKMLNRMGAKISGIASNLLTIDGVESLGGTEHTMLPDMIEIGSFIGMAAMNRSELTIKDVSYENLGIIPAQFARMGIRFEQRGDDIYIPQQDHYSIESFIDGSIMTIADAPWPGLTPDLLSIFLVVATQAKGSVLIHQKMFESRLFFVDKLIDMGAQIILCDPHRAAVIGQDHQHQLRAAKMSSPDIRAGVALVIAAMSADGVSTIQNIDQIDRGYRDIEGRLNAIGANIIRLDE
;
A
#
# COMPACT_ATOMS: atom_id res chain seq x y z
N MET A 1 -3.22 -2.20 25.27
CA MET A 1 -2.79 -2.05 23.83
C MET A 1 -1.83 -3.18 23.50
N ALA A 2 -2.12 -3.91 22.43
CA ALA A 2 -1.28 -5.03 22.00
C ALA A 2 0.16 -4.58 21.67
N LYS A 3 1.14 -5.41 21.98
CA LYS A 3 2.56 -5.15 21.75
C LYS A 3 3.28 -6.41 21.30
N PHE A 4 4.35 -6.26 20.51
CA PHE A 4 5.29 -7.32 20.21
C PHE A 4 6.45 -7.31 21.19
N ARG A 5 6.84 -8.49 21.66
CA ARG A 5 8.13 -8.78 22.26
C ARG A 5 8.94 -9.53 21.21
N VAL A 6 10.02 -8.93 20.75
CA VAL A 6 10.87 -9.45 19.67
C VAL A 6 12.24 -9.79 20.25
N GLU A 7 12.63 -11.04 20.18
CA GLU A 7 13.99 -11.47 20.48
C GLU A 7 14.80 -11.47 19.19
N GLY A 8 15.84 -10.68 19.15
CA GLY A 8 16.65 -10.51 17.96
C GLY A 8 17.74 -11.55 17.81
N GLY A 9 18.48 -11.49 16.70
CA GLY A 9 19.61 -12.39 16.42
C GLY A 9 19.24 -13.75 15.84
N HIS A 10 17.96 -14.04 15.64
CA HIS A 10 17.51 -15.29 15.02
C HIS A 10 17.61 -15.20 13.49
N ARG A 11 18.21 -16.19 12.85
CA ARG A 11 18.25 -16.31 11.38
C ARG A 11 16.95 -16.92 10.88
N LEU A 12 16.44 -16.37 9.80
CA LEU A 12 15.29 -16.91 9.11
C LEU A 12 15.74 -17.96 8.09
N SER A 13 14.92 -18.97 7.86
CA SER A 13 15.15 -19.96 6.81
C SER A 13 13.84 -20.62 6.37
N GLY A 14 13.78 -21.02 5.10
CA GLY A 14 12.61 -21.68 4.52
C GLY A 14 11.92 -20.84 3.46
N GLU A 15 10.61 -20.99 3.36
CA GLU A 15 9.78 -20.36 2.35
C GLU A 15 8.71 -19.49 3.00
N ILE A 16 8.42 -18.34 2.37
CA ILE A 16 7.33 -17.47 2.78
C ILE A 16 6.52 -17.03 1.55
N VAL A 17 5.18 -17.07 1.68
CA VAL A 17 4.26 -16.62 0.63
C VAL A 17 3.76 -15.23 0.99
N PRO A 18 3.92 -14.21 0.12
CA PRO A 18 3.37 -12.89 0.38
C PRO A 18 1.83 -12.92 0.32
N GLN A 19 1.21 -12.06 1.11
CA GLN A 19 -0.24 -11.85 1.05
C GLN A 19 -0.63 -11.07 -0.21
N GLY A 20 -1.95 -11.01 -0.50
CA GLY A 20 -2.48 -10.14 -1.55
C GLY A 20 -2.22 -8.66 -1.29
N ALA A 21 -2.10 -7.87 -2.37
CA ALA A 21 -1.75 -6.46 -2.30
C ALA A 21 -2.85 -5.61 -1.63
N LYS A 22 -2.55 -5.02 -0.48
CA LYS A 22 -3.46 -4.12 0.25
C LYS A 22 -4.00 -3.00 -0.65
N ASN A 23 -3.09 -2.31 -1.36
CA ASN A 23 -3.45 -1.15 -2.16
C ASN A 23 -4.31 -1.51 -3.38
N GLU A 24 -4.22 -2.74 -3.87
CA GLU A 24 -5.11 -3.29 -4.87
C GLU A 24 -6.48 -3.62 -4.28
N ALA A 25 -6.51 -4.32 -3.15
CA ALA A 25 -7.74 -4.73 -2.48
C ALA A 25 -8.68 -3.55 -2.22
N LEU A 26 -8.16 -2.43 -1.70
CA LEU A 26 -8.96 -1.24 -1.40
C LEU A 26 -9.61 -0.62 -2.65
N GLN A 27 -8.99 -0.75 -3.83
CA GLN A 27 -9.53 -0.25 -5.10
C GLN A 27 -10.54 -1.24 -5.68
N ILE A 28 -10.15 -2.50 -5.77
CA ILE A 28 -10.93 -3.55 -6.44
C ILE A 28 -12.21 -3.89 -5.69
N ILE A 29 -12.19 -3.91 -4.36
CA ILE A 29 -13.39 -4.09 -3.55
C ILE A 29 -14.38 -2.94 -3.81
N CYS A 30 -13.94 -1.69 -3.84
CA CYS A 30 -14.80 -0.56 -4.18
C CYS A 30 -15.35 -0.65 -5.60
N ALA A 31 -14.58 -1.17 -6.56
CA ALA A 31 -15.03 -1.33 -7.94
C ALA A 31 -16.19 -2.33 -8.10
N THR A 32 -16.41 -3.23 -7.13
CA THR A 32 -17.58 -4.15 -7.15
C THR A 32 -18.92 -3.40 -7.08
N LEU A 33 -18.93 -2.16 -6.57
CA LEU A 33 -20.11 -1.29 -6.58
C LEU A 33 -20.55 -0.85 -7.99
N LEU A 34 -19.69 -1.00 -9.01
CA LEU A 34 -19.99 -0.59 -10.38
C LEU A 34 -20.98 -1.51 -11.13
N THR A 35 -21.26 -2.68 -10.58
CA THR A 35 -22.17 -3.66 -11.18
C THR A 35 -23.15 -4.24 -10.17
N SER A 36 -24.32 -4.71 -10.63
CA SER A 36 -25.25 -5.52 -9.82
C SER A 36 -24.95 -7.02 -9.91
N GLU A 37 -24.06 -7.42 -10.82
CA GLU A 37 -23.67 -8.80 -10.99
C GLU A 37 -22.62 -9.23 -9.96
N ARG A 38 -22.48 -10.54 -9.80
CA ARG A 38 -21.54 -11.13 -8.84
C ARG A 38 -20.10 -10.96 -9.33
N VAL A 39 -19.25 -10.44 -8.44
CA VAL A 39 -17.79 -10.33 -8.63
C VAL A 39 -17.09 -11.23 -7.60
N VAL A 40 -16.18 -12.09 -8.06
CA VAL A 40 -15.38 -12.97 -7.19
C VAL A 40 -13.95 -12.46 -7.12
N LEU A 41 -13.48 -12.22 -5.91
CA LEU A 41 -12.12 -11.73 -5.63
C LEU A 41 -11.33 -12.79 -4.86
N LYS A 42 -10.13 -13.12 -5.35
CA LYS A 42 -9.20 -14.11 -4.76
C LYS A 42 -7.91 -13.43 -4.31
N ASN A 43 -7.18 -14.08 -3.41
CA ASN A 43 -5.97 -13.55 -2.78
C ASN A 43 -6.24 -12.20 -2.08
N VAL A 44 -7.39 -12.09 -1.43
CA VAL A 44 -7.78 -10.90 -0.65
C VAL A 44 -6.99 -10.91 0.66
N PRO A 45 -6.20 -9.86 0.97
CA PRO A 45 -5.43 -9.83 2.21
C PRO A 45 -6.36 -9.68 3.43
N ILE A 46 -6.26 -10.61 4.37
CA ILE A 46 -7.04 -10.61 5.61
C ILE A 46 -6.35 -9.72 6.64
N ILE A 47 -6.43 -8.41 6.42
CA ILE A 47 -5.85 -7.35 7.25
C ILE A 47 -6.92 -6.37 7.72
N ALA A 48 -6.66 -5.67 8.82
CA ALA A 48 -7.67 -4.84 9.48
C ALA A 48 -8.32 -3.81 8.53
N ASP A 49 -7.54 -3.10 7.70
CA ASP A 49 -8.09 -2.08 6.79
C ASP A 49 -9.00 -2.69 5.71
N VAL A 50 -8.67 -3.88 5.19
CA VAL A 50 -9.47 -4.55 4.16
C VAL A 50 -10.74 -5.13 4.76
N MET A 51 -10.66 -5.75 5.94
CA MET A 51 -11.84 -6.29 6.62
C MET A 51 -12.81 -5.18 7.03
N GLN A 52 -12.32 -4.02 7.49
CA GLN A 52 -13.16 -2.85 7.78
C GLN A 52 -13.86 -2.32 6.51
N LEU A 53 -13.20 -2.37 5.35
CA LEU A 53 -13.85 -2.01 4.08
C LEU A 53 -14.96 -2.99 3.71
N ILE A 54 -14.71 -4.30 3.84
CA ILE A 54 -15.72 -5.35 3.58
C ILE A 54 -16.94 -5.16 4.51
N GLU A 55 -16.72 -4.97 5.81
CA GLU A 55 -17.80 -4.70 6.76
C GLU A 55 -18.60 -3.41 6.42
N LEU A 56 -17.92 -2.38 5.90
CA LEU A 56 -18.57 -1.15 5.46
C LEU A 56 -19.44 -1.41 4.22
N MET A 57 -18.95 -2.22 3.27
CA MET A 57 -19.69 -2.63 2.07
C MET A 57 -20.95 -3.45 2.44
N GLU A 58 -20.82 -4.40 3.38
CA GLU A 58 -21.97 -5.17 3.90
C GLU A 58 -23.02 -4.26 4.56
N ALA A 59 -22.57 -3.30 5.39
CA ALA A 59 -23.46 -2.35 6.04
C ALA A 59 -24.21 -1.44 5.03
N MET A 60 -23.65 -1.23 3.85
CA MET A 60 -24.30 -0.51 2.74
C MET A 60 -25.28 -1.38 1.94
N GLY A 61 -25.37 -2.69 2.19
CA GLY A 61 -26.25 -3.61 1.49
C GLY A 61 -25.58 -4.48 0.44
N VAL A 62 -24.24 -4.43 0.30
CA VAL A 62 -23.52 -5.38 -0.57
C VAL A 62 -23.61 -6.77 0.05
N LYS A 63 -24.05 -7.74 -0.73
CA LYS A 63 -24.02 -9.16 -0.33
C LYS A 63 -22.58 -9.66 -0.46
N VAL A 64 -21.97 -10.01 0.66
CA VAL A 64 -20.62 -10.55 0.72
C VAL A 64 -20.69 -12.00 1.20
N GLU A 65 -20.03 -12.91 0.48
CA GLU A 65 -19.88 -14.31 0.86
C GLU A 65 -18.41 -14.69 0.86
N ARG A 66 -17.92 -15.24 1.96
CA ARG A 66 -16.57 -15.78 2.04
C ARG A 66 -16.54 -17.18 1.46
N LEU A 67 -15.79 -17.37 0.37
CA LEU A 67 -15.71 -18.62 -0.38
C LEU A 67 -14.57 -19.52 0.08
N SER A 68 -13.47 -18.92 0.54
CA SER A 68 -12.31 -19.60 1.12
C SER A 68 -11.64 -18.72 2.16
N GLU A 69 -10.44 -19.08 2.60
CA GLU A 69 -9.68 -18.28 3.56
C GLU A 69 -9.44 -16.84 3.09
N ASP A 70 -9.15 -16.66 1.80
CA ASP A 70 -8.76 -15.39 1.17
C ASP A 70 -9.58 -15.05 -0.09
N SER A 71 -10.72 -15.70 -0.28
CA SER A 71 -11.59 -15.49 -1.45
C SER A 71 -12.99 -15.09 -1.03
N PHE A 72 -13.52 -14.05 -1.69
CA PHE A 72 -14.84 -13.50 -1.39
C PHE A 72 -15.63 -13.25 -2.68
N SER A 73 -16.94 -13.36 -2.60
CA SER A 73 -17.83 -12.83 -3.64
C SER A 73 -18.56 -11.60 -3.14
N PHE A 74 -18.78 -10.65 -4.04
CA PHE A 74 -19.49 -9.41 -3.81
C PHE A 74 -20.62 -9.26 -4.80
N GLN A 75 -21.80 -8.84 -4.33
CA GLN A 75 -22.93 -8.53 -5.21
C GLN A 75 -23.62 -7.26 -4.69
N ALA A 76 -23.55 -6.19 -5.47
CA ALA A 76 -24.07 -4.87 -5.16
C ALA A 76 -25.38 -4.58 -5.93
N ASP A 77 -26.38 -5.46 -5.77
CA ASP A 77 -27.67 -5.39 -6.46
C ASP A 77 -28.71 -4.52 -5.73
N ASP A 78 -28.58 -4.36 -4.40
CA ASP A 78 -29.49 -3.56 -3.57
C ASP A 78 -28.70 -2.72 -2.55
N ILE A 79 -28.34 -1.50 -2.93
CA ILE A 79 -27.53 -0.60 -2.11
C ILE A 79 -28.41 0.40 -1.35
N ASN A 80 -28.26 0.41 -0.03
CA ASN A 80 -28.93 1.39 0.85
C ASN A 80 -28.21 2.74 0.82
N LEU A 81 -28.65 3.63 -0.06
CA LEU A 81 -28.06 4.96 -0.21
C LEU A 81 -28.35 5.88 0.98
N ASP A 82 -29.40 5.63 1.76
CA ASP A 82 -29.70 6.45 2.96
C ASP A 82 -28.71 6.15 4.09
N TYR A 83 -28.11 4.94 4.11
CA TYR A 83 -27.05 4.60 5.05
C TYR A 83 -25.84 5.52 4.93
N LEU A 84 -25.54 6.06 3.74
CA LEU A 84 -24.40 6.97 3.51
C LEU A 84 -24.48 8.27 4.33
N ARG A 85 -25.66 8.63 4.87
CA ARG A 85 -25.87 9.78 5.75
C ARG A 85 -25.93 9.41 7.22
N SER A 86 -25.80 8.13 7.57
CA SER A 86 -25.87 7.65 8.94
C SER A 86 -24.60 7.99 9.75
N SER A 87 -24.78 8.12 11.07
CA SER A 87 -23.64 8.32 11.98
C SER A 87 -22.68 7.12 12.00
N ASP A 88 -23.18 5.90 11.75
CA ASP A 88 -22.36 4.70 11.68
C ASP A 88 -21.45 4.72 10.43
N TYR A 89 -22.00 5.08 9.25
CA TYR A 89 -21.20 5.27 8.04
C TYR A 89 -20.08 6.31 8.28
N HIS A 90 -20.41 7.47 8.86
CA HIS A 90 -19.43 8.51 9.18
C HIS A 90 -18.32 7.99 10.09
N LYS A 91 -18.67 7.23 11.14
CA LYS A 91 -17.70 6.66 12.07
C LYS A 91 -16.75 5.66 11.41
N ARG A 92 -17.28 4.79 10.54
CA ARG A 92 -16.49 3.80 9.79
C ARG A 92 -15.55 4.46 8.77
N CYS A 93 -16.04 5.40 7.98
CA CYS A 93 -15.24 6.13 6.99
C CYS A 93 -14.09 6.94 7.63
N ARG A 94 -14.33 7.56 8.80
CA ARG A 94 -13.29 8.28 9.54
C ARG A 94 -12.14 7.40 10.04
N ARG A 95 -12.32 6.08 10.10
CA ARG A 95 -11.27 5.13 10.50
C ARG A 95 -10.47 4.60 9.32
N LEU A 96 -11.06 4.61 8.12
CA LEU A 96 -10.50 3.97 6.93
C LEU A 96 -10.35 4.97 5.79
N ARG A 97 -9.12 5.35 5.45
CA ARG A 97 -8.88 6.24 4.31
C ARG A 97 -9.31 5.64 2.97
N GLY A 98 -9.19 4.31 2.81
CA GLY A 98 -9.61 3.59 1.62
C GLY A 98 -11.08 3.79 1.24
N SER A 99 -11.93 4.20 2.21
CA SER A 99 -13.34 4.48 1.98
C SER A 99 -13.58 5.57 0.92
N VAL A 100 -12.62 6.48 0.68
CA VAL A 100 -12.72 7.50 -0.39
C VAL A 100 -12.92 6.87 -1.77
N MET A 101 -12.45 5.64 -1.98
CA MET A 101 -12.54 4.94 -3.25
C MET A 101 -13.97 4.53 -3.64
N MET A 102 -14.92 4.57 -2.71
CA MET A 102 -16.33 4.30 -2.99
C MET A 102 -17.03 5.46 -3.73
N ILE A 103 -16.49 6.68 -3.68
CA ILE A 103 -17.17 7.87 -4.23
C ILE A 103 -17.35 7.73 -5.73
N GLY A 104 -16.32 7.35 -6.49
CA GLY A 104 -16.39 7.20 -7.95
C GLY A 104 -17.48 6.21 -8.38
N PRO A 105 -17.49 4.97 -7.88
CA PRO A 105 -18.54 3.99 -8.17
C PRO A 105 -19.95 4.46 -7.77
N LEU A 106 -20.11 5.03 -6.58
CA LEU A 106 -21.40 5.52 -6.11
C LEU A 106 -21.91 6.69 -6.97
N LEU A 107 -21.03 7.62 -7.32
CA LEU A 107 -21.36 8.77 -8.14
C LEU A 107 -21.81 8.34 -9.54
N THR A 108 -21.05 7.47 -10.20
CA THR A 108 -21.36 7.11 -11.60
C THR A 108 -22.59 6.20 -11.72
N ARG A 109 -22.82 5.32 -10.75
CA ARG A 109 -23.94 4.37 -10.79
C ARG A 109 -25.22 4.90 -10.17
N PHE A 110 -25.13 5.72 -9.12
CA PHE A 110 -26.28 6.18 -8.35
C PHE A 110 -26.45 7.71 -8.36
N GLY A 111 -25.56 8.45 -9.05
CA GLY A 111 -25.62 9.90 -9.19
C GLY A 111 -25.20 10.69 -7.95
N ARG A 112 -24.75 10.04 -6.90
CA ARG A 112 -24.36 10.70 -5.65
C ARG A 112 -23.35 9.92 -4.85
N GLY A 113 -22.40 10.64 -4.23
CA GLY A 113 -21.45 10.12 -3.27
C GLY A 113 -21.37 11.04 -2.05
N PHE A 114 -21.33 10.45 -0.87
CA PHE A 114 -21.21 11.17 0.40
C PHE A 114 -20.05 10.61 1.19
N MET A 115 -19.24 11.47 1.83
CA MET A 115 -18.13 11.02 2.64
C MET A 115 -17.74 12.05 3.69
N PRO A 116 -17.57 11.66 4.96
CA PRO A 116 -16.85 12.48 5.92
C PRO A 116 -15.37 12.52 5.55
N LYS A 117 -14.65 13.53 6.02
CA LYS A 117 -13.20 13.58 5.87
C LYS A 117 -12.57 12.26 6.35
N PRO A 118 -11.91 11.49 5.46
CA PRO A 118 -11.42 10.18 5.82
C PRO A 118 -10.21 10.25 6.76
N GLY A 119 -10.09 9.28 7.64
CA GLY A 119 -8.93 9.10 8.52
C GLY A 119 -7.72 8.52 7.80
N GLY A 120 -6.93 7.73 8.51
CA GLY A 120 -5.76 6.99 8.01
C GLY A 120 -4.45 7.41 8.67
N ASP A 121 -3.32 6.95 8.13
CA ASP A 121 -1.99 7.18 8.69
C ASP A 121 -1.61 8.66 8.72
N LYS A 122 -0.94 9.06 9.79
CA LYS A 122 -0.42 10.42 9.98
C LYS A 122 0.98 10.57 9.36
N ILE A 123 1.05 10.52 8.03
CA ILE A 123 2.30 10.58 7.25
C ILE A 123 2.49 11.93 6.52
N GLY A 124 1.76 12.96 6.94
CA GLY A 124 1.75 14.28 6.31
C GLY A 124 0.37 14.63 5.73
N ARG A 125 0.29 15.76 5.03
CA ARG A 125 -0.94 16.18 4.35
C ARG A 125 -1.23 15.25 3.18
N ARG A 126 -2.43 14.71 3.15
CA ARG A 126 -2.92 13.82 2.10
C ARG A 126 -4.19 14.43 1.52
N ARG A 127 -4.02 15.32 0.57
CA ARG A 127 -5.12 16.02 -0.09
C ARG A 127 -6.02 15.06 -0.85
N LEU A 128 -7.26 15.48 -1.09
CA LEU A 128 -8.26 14.78 -1.90
C LEU A 128 -8.63 15.59 -3.15
N ASP A 129 -7.92 16.68 -3.39
CA ASP A 129 -8.22 17.64 -4.47
C ASP A 129 -8.30 16.92 -5.81
N THR A 130 -7.32 16.07 -6.15
CA THR A 130 -7.30 15.32 -7.42
C THR A 130 -8.57 14.50 -7.64
N HIS A 131 -9.13 13.88 -6.60
CA HIS A 131 -10.40 13.14 -6.71
C HIS A 131 -11.54 14.07 -7.11
N PHE A 132 -11.75 15.15 -6.35
CA PHE A 132 -12.90 16.03 -6.52
C PHE A 132 -12.79 16.89 -7.78
N LEU A 133 -11.59 17.39 -8.11
CA LEU A 133 -11.34 18.08 -9.38
C LEU A 133 -11.63 17.18 -10.58
N GLY A 134 -11.25 15.90 -10.50
CA GLY A 134 -11.57 14.91 -11.53
C GLY A 134 -13.08 14.72 -11.70
N PHE A 135 -13.84 14.59 -10.60
CA PHE A 135 -15.30 14.46 -10.65
C PHE A 135 -15.97 15.71 -11.19
N GLN A 136 -15.51 16.90 -10.81
CA GLN A 136 -16.02 18.16 -11.35
C GLN A 136 -15.76 18.28 -12.87
N LYS A 137 -14.60 17.83 -13.35
CA LYS A 137 -14.31 17.77 -14.78
C LYS A 137 -15.23 16.81 -15.54
N LEU A 138 -15.66 15.74 -14.91
CA LEU A 138 -16.69 14.83 -15.45
C LEU A 138 -18.11 15.40 -15.35
N GLY A 139 -18.29 16.61 -14.79
CA GLY A 139 -19.57 17.32 -14.69
C GLY A 139 -20.32 17.10 -13.36
N ALA A 140 -19.67 16.60 -12.33
CA ALA A 140 -20.28 16.50 -11.01
C ALA A 140 -20.23 17.83 -10.25
N GLU A 141 -21.25 18.06 -9.44
CA GLU A 141 -21.28 19.14 -8.46
C GLU A 141 -20.60 18.67 -7.17
N PHE A 142 -19.77 19.51 -6.60
CA PHE A 142 -19.03 19.22 -5.36
C PHE A 142 -19.37 20.26 -4.31
N ASN A 143 -19.65 19.79 -3.08
CA ASN A 143 -19.80 20.63 -1.91
C ASN A 143 -19.03 20.04 -0.73
N PHE A 144 -18.42 20.93 0.06
CA PHE A 144 -17.77 20.57 1.32
C PHE A 144 -18.41 21.35 2.46
N ASP A 145 -19.05 20.63 3.36
CA ASP A 145 -19.56 21.22 4.60
C ASP A 145 -18.42 21.30 5.64
N VAL A 146 -18.00 22.54 5.91
CA VAL A 146 -16.90 22.82 6.85
C VAL A 146 -17.28 22.45 8.29
N SER A 147 -18.56 22.59 8.67
CA SER A 147 -19.02 22.34 10.03
C SER A 147 -18.97 20.86 10.40
N ASP A 148 -19.35 20.00 9.48
CA ASP A 148 -19.40 18.54 9.65
C ASP A 148 -18.19 17.81 9.06
N GLU A 149 -17.26 18.54 8.42
CA GLU A 149 -16.15 17.99 7.63
C GLU A 149 -16.62 16.91 6.63
N PHE A 150 -17.65 17.25 5.84
CA PHE A 150 -18.35 16.29 5.00
C PHE A 150 -18.32 16.70 3.52
N TYR A 151 -17.97 15.77 2.67
CA TYR A 151 -17.96 15.93 1.21
C TYR A 151 -19.24 15.36 0.60
N THR A 152 -19.85 16.12 -0.31
CA THR A 152 -20.97 15.68 -1.15
C THR A 152 -20.59 15.86 -2.60
N VAL A 153 -20.82 14.83 -3.40
CA VAL A 153 -20.61 14.85 -4.85
C VAL A 153 -21.87 14.32 -5.52
N GLU A 154 -22.44 15.08 -6.44
CA GLU A 154 -23.69 14.73 -7.12
C GLU A 154 -23.59 14.99 -8.61
N ALA A 155 -24.19 14.13 -9.43
CA ALA A 155 -24.31 14.30 -10.86
C ALA A 155 -25.55 13.57 -11.38
N LYS A 156 -26.29 14.21 -12.29
CA LYS A 156 -27.37 13.49 -13.00
C LYS A 156 -26.78 12.45 -13.98
N ARG A 157 -25.70 12.83 -14.66
CA ARG A 157 -24.94 12.00 -15.59
C ARG A 157 -23.54 12.56 -15.73
N LEU A 158 -22.55 11.70 -15.65
CA LEU A 158 -21.16 12.06 -15.90
C LEU A 158 -20.88 12.09 -17.42
N LYS A 159 -19.99 12.99 -17.84
CA LYS A 159 -19.59 13.15 -19.25
C LYS A 159 -18.07 13.06 -19.36
N GLY A 160 -17.63 12.26 -20.32
CA GLY A 160 -16.22 12.11 -20.67
C GLY A 160 -15.59 13.43 -21.07
N THR A 161 -14.34 13.63 -20.72
CA THR A 161 -13.57 14.83 -20.97
C THR A 161 -12.07 14.54 -20.96
N TYR A 162 -11.28 15.49 -21.49
CA TYR A 162 -9.84 15.48 -21.27
C TYR A 162 -9.51 16.13 -19.93
N MET A 163 -8.61 15.49 -19.18
CA MET A 163 -8.06 16.07 -17.95
C MET A 163 -6.57 15.82 -17.81
N LEU A 164 -5.83 16.83 -17.38
CA LEU A 164 -4.47 16.73 -16.87
C LEU A 164 -4.58 16.77 -15.34
N LEU A 165 -4.09 15.72 -14.68
CA LEU A 165 -4.04 15.68 -13.23
C LEU A 165 -2.88 16.52 -12.70
N ASP A 166 -3.10 17.21 -11.59
CA ASP A 166 -2.11 18.03 -10.89
C ASP A 166 -1.00 17.17 -10.26
N GLU A 167 -1.32 15.94 -9.90
CA GLU A 167 -0.36 14.93 -9.41
C GLU A 167 -0.73 13.54 -9.93
N ALA A 168 0.26 12.65 -10.05
CA ALA A 168 0.04 11.22 -10.34
C ALA A 168 -0.50 10.49 -9.10
N SER A 169 -1.69 10.90 -8.64
CA SER A 169 -2.35 10.33 -7.47
C SER A 169 -2.91 8.95 -7.77
N VAL A 170 -2.46 7.93 -7.07
CA VAL A 170 -2.95 6.55 -7.26
C VAL A 170 -4.45 6.47 -6.98
N THR A 171 -4.87 6.90 -5.80
CA THR A 171 -6.27 6.82 -5.39
C THR A 171 -7.15 7.79 -6.17
N GLY A 172 -6.63 8.96 -6.53
CA GLY A 172 -7.30 9.92 -7.40
C GLY A 172 -7.56 9.34 -8.79
N THR A 173 -6.52 8.80 -9.43
CA THR A 173 -6.64 8.15 -10.74
C THR A 173 -7.63 7.00 -10.70
N ALA A 174 -7.52 6.09 -9.74
CA ALA A 174 -8.40 4.93 -9.63
C ALA A 174 -9.87 5.35 -9.44
N ASN A 175 -10.12 6.36 -8.61
CA ASN A 175 -11.47 6.86 -8.34
C ASN A 175 -12.08 7.54 -9.58
N ILE A 176 -11.27 8.30 -10.32
CA ILE A 176 -11.69 8.92 -11.60
C ILE A 176 -11.94 7.85 -12.67
N VAL A 177 -11.08 6.83 -12.78
CA VAL A 177 -11.27 5.70 -13.69
C VAL A 177 -12.61 5.01 -13.39
N MET A 178 -12.90 4.69 -12.12
CA MET A 178 -14.16 4.06 -11.73
C MET A 178 -15.38 4.95 -12.00
N ALA A 179 -15.25 6.26 -11.94
CA ALA A 179 -16.32 7.17 -12.32
C ALA A 179 -16.50 7.26 -13.86
N ALA A 180 -15.40 7.22 -14.61
CA ALA A 180 -15.40 7.43 -16.05
C ALA A 180 -15.90 6.23 -16.85
N VAL A 181 -15.78 4.99 -16.34
CA VAL A 181 -16.17 3.77 -17.09
C VAL A 181 -17.66 3.71 -17.45
N LEU A 182 -18.53 4.41 -16.72
CA LEU A 182 -19.96 4.53 -17.02
C LEU A 182 -20.36 5.96 -17.45
N ALA A 183 -19.40 6.86 -17.66
CA ALA A 183 -19.68 8.22 -18.14
C ALA A 183 -20.03 8.21 -19.63
N GLU A 184 -20.78 9.22 -20.08
CA GLU A 184 -21.10 9.39 -21.50
C GLU A 184 -19.90 9.89 -22.30
N GLY A 185 -19.55 9.21 -23.39
CA GLY A 185 -18.44 9.60 -24.28
C GLY A 185 -17.10 9.06 -23.81
N SER A 186 -16.02 9.75 -24.19
CA SER A 186 -14.64 9.31 -23.92
C SER A 186 -13.96 10.25 -22.92
N THR A 187 -13.25 9.67 -21.97
CA THR A 187 -12.41 10.36 -20.98
C THR A 187 -10.94 10.09 -21.25
N THR A 188 -10.13 11.14 -21.33
CA THR A 188 -8.67 11.02 -21.37
C THR A 188 -8.09 11.59 -20.09
N ILE A 189 -7.31 10.78 -19.38
CA ILE A 189 -6.59 11.17 -18.15
C ILE A 189 -5.10 11.20 -18.46
N TYR A 190 -4.50 12.39 -18.42
CA TYR A 190 -3.06 12.56 -18.56
C TYR A 190 -2.44 12.83 -17.18
N ASN A 191 -1.21 12.40 -16.96
CA ASN A 191 -0.54 12.31 -15.66
C ASN A 191 -1.26 11.35 -14.70
N ALA A 192 -1.88 10.28 -15.24
CA ALA A 192 -2.45 9.20 -14.47
C ALA A 192 -1.36 8.44 -13.71
N ALA A 193 -1.67 7.96 -12.52
CA ALA A 193 -0.85 6.96 -11.85
C ALA A 193 -0.88 5.64 -12.64
N CYS A 194 0.19 4.84 -12.57
CA CYS A 194 0.30 3.60 -13.33
C CYS A 194 0.93 2.43 -12.55
N GLU A 195 0.80 2.45 -11.24
CA GLU A 195 1.22 1.36 -10.35
C GLU A 195 0.56 0.02 -10.72
N PRO A 196 1.21 -1.12 -10.48
CA PRO A 196 0.70 -2.44 -10.83
C PRO A 196 -0.72 -2.71 -10.34
N TYR A 197 -1.06 -2.31 -9.12
CA TYR A 197 -2.39 -2.48 -8.55
C TYR A 197 -3.46 -1.61 -9.24
N LEU A 198 -3.11 -0.43 -9.76
CA LEU A 198 -4.01 0.38 -10.60
C LEU A 198 -4.18 -0.25 -11.99
N GLN A 199 -3.11 -0.81 -12.56
CA GLN A 199 -3.20 -1.57 -13.81
C GLN A 199 -4.16 -2.76 -13.65
N GLN A 200 -4.11 -3.46 -12.51
CA GLN A 200 -5.02 -4.57 -12.23
C GLN A 200 -6.48 -4.12 -12.11
N LEU A 201 -6.75 -2.97 -11.49
CA LEU A 201 -8.07 -2.36 -11.50
C LEU A 201 -8.57 -2.15 -12.94
N CYS A 202 -7.78 -1.52 -13.80
CA CYS A 202 -8.14 -1.29 -15.19
C CYS A 202 -8.35 -2.60 -15.96
N LYS A 203 -7.50 -3.61 -15.76
CA LYS A 203 -7.63 -4.94 -16.37
C LYS A 203 -8.90 -5.66 -15.89
N MET A 204 -9.22 -5.57 -14.59
CA MET A 204 -10.46 -6.13 -14.05
C MET A 204 -11.69 -5.45 -14.65
N LEU A 205 -11.72 -4.12 -14.70
CA LEU A 205 -12.82 -3.36 -15.29
C LEU A 205 -13.00 -3.70 -16.78
N ASN A 206 -11.92 -3.89 -17.54
CA ASN A 206 -12.02 -4.34 -18.94
C ASN A 206 -12.63 -5.74 -19.06
N ARG A 207 -12.32 -6.67 -18.15
CA ARG A 207 -13.00 -7.98 -18.11
C ARG A 207 -14.49 -7.87 -17.74
N MET A 208 -14.86 -6.85 -16.98
CA MET A 208 -16.25 -6.53 -16.67
C MET A 208 -17.00 -5.87 -17.85
N GLY A 209 -16.29 -5.51 -18.94
CA GLY A 209 -16.87 -4.89 -20.13
C GLY A 209 -16.52 -3.42 -20.33
N ALA A 210 -15.71 -2.82 -19.49
CA ALA A 210 -15.19 -1.46 -19.71
C ALA A 210 -14.24 -1.41 -20.93
N LYS A 211 -13.99 -0.20 -21.42
CA LYS A 211 -13.11 0.05 -22.56
C LYS A 211 -12.01 1.03 -22.14
N ILE A 212 -10.98 0.49 -21.49
CA ILE A 212 -9.83 1.27 -21.00
C ILE A 212 -8.60 0.89 -21.81
N SER A 213 -7.90 1.88 -22.37
CA SER A 213 -6.64 1.75 -23.09
C SER A 213 -5.56 2.62 -22.45
N GLY A 214 -4.29 2.39 -22.83
CA GLY A 214 -3.14 3.07 -22.23
C GLY A 214 -2.75 2.52 -20.84
N ILE A 215 -3.24 1.35 -20.45
CA ILE A 215 -2.89 0.70 -19.18
C ILE A 215 -1.37 0.52 -19.10
N ALA A 216 -0.81 0.77 -17.92
CA ALA A 216 0.63 0.81 -17.63
C ALA A 216 1.36 2.06 -18.16
N SER A 217 0.62 3.10 -18.58
CA SER A 217 1.17 4.41 -18.92
C SER A 217 0.50 5.51 -18.10
N ASN A 218 1.05 6.71 -18.18
CA ASN A 218 0.47 7.89 -17.54
C ASN A 218 -0.62 8.58 -18.39
N LEU A 219 -1.03 7.95 -19.48
CA LEU A 219 -2.09 8.44 -20.37
C LEU A 219 -3.14 7.34 -20.56
N LEU A 220 -4.26 7.46 -19.87
CA LEU A 220 -5.38 6.54 -19.97
C LEU A 220 -6.48 7.15 -20.86
N THR A 221 -7.09 6.32 -21.70
CA THR A 221 -8.31 6.65 -22.43
C THR A 221 -9.40 5.64 -22.05
N ILE A 222 -10.58 6.15 -21.71
CA ILE A 222 -11.71 5.37 -21.21
C ILE A 222 -12.93 5.75 -22.03
N ASP A 223 -13.44 4.81 -22.82
CA ASP A 223 -14.74 4.97 -23.49
C ASP A 223 -15.82 4.43 -22.57
N GLY A 224 -16.73 5.29 -22.15
CA GLY A 224 -17.79 4.92 -21.24
C GLY A 224 -18.74 3.91 -21.86
N VAL A 225 -19.27 3.02 -20.99
CA VAL A 225 -20.24 1.98 -21.38
C VAL A 225 -21.52 2.12 -20.57
N GLU A 226 -22.61 1.48 -21.03
CA GLU A 226 -23.90 1.60 -20.34
C GLU A 226 -23.96 0.79 -19.04
N SER A 227 -23.28 -0.35 -19.00
CA SER A 227 -23.25 -1.23 -17.82
C SER A 227 -21.98 -2.09 -17.81
N LEU A 228 -21.65 -2.60 -16.64
CA LEU A 228 -20.58 -3.57 -16.42
C LEU A 228 -21.16 -4.89 -15.92
N GLY A 229 -20.55 -6.01 -16.35
CA GLY A 229 -20.88 -7.35 -15.92
C GLY A 229 -20.12 -7.80 -14.67
N GLY A 230 -20.39 -9.05 -14.25
CA GLY A 230 -19.61 -9.73 -13.24
C GLY A 230 -18.26 -10.22 -13.76
N THR A 231 -17.36 -10.57 -12.85
CA THR A 231 -16.06 -11.15 -13.20
C THR A 231 -15.43 -11.92 -12.04
N GLU A 232 -14.36 -12.62 -12.33
CA GLU A 232 -13.43 -13.17 -11.34
C GLU A 232 -12.07 -12.46 -11.47
N HIS A 233 -11.45 -12.14 -10.32
CA HIS A 233 -10.15 -11.50 -10.28
C HIS A 233 -9.30 -12.04 -9.14
N THR A 234 -8.03 -12.34 -9.42
CA THR A 234 -7.02 -12.70 -8.42
C THR A 234 -6.08 -11.52 -8.25
N MET A 235 -5.96 -11.02 -7.01
CA MET A 235 -5.09 -9.90 -6.67
C MET A 235 -3.62 -10.30 -6.76
N LEU A 236 -2.77 -9.34 -7.13
CA LEU A 236 -1.32 -9.51 -7.07
C LEU A 236 -0.84 -9.73 -5.64
N PRO A 237 0.29 -10.42 -5.44
CA PRO A 237 1.00 -10.40 -4.17
C PRO A 237 1.46 -8.98 -3.82
N ASP A 238 1.52 -8.65 -2.54
CA ASP A 238 1.89 -7.30 -2.08
C ASP A 238 3.39 -7.05 -2.26
N MET A 239 3.75 -6.24 -3.26
CA MET A 239 5.15 -5.88 -3.56
C MET A 239 5.84 -5.19 -2.37
N ILE A 240 5.07 -4.56 -1.46
CA ILE A 240 5.63 -3.91 -0.28
C ILE A 240 6.01 -4.96 0.77
N GLU A 241 5.19 -5.99 0.93
CA GLU A 241 5.52 -7.12 1.81
C GLU A 241 6.72 -7.90 1.26
N ILE A 242 6.77 -8.12 -0.05
CA ILE A 242 7.93 -8.76 -0.72
C ILE A 242 9.21 -7.98 -0.44
N GLY A 243 9.20 -6.66 -0.65
CA GLY A 243 10.35 -5.80 -0.33
C GLY A 243 10.72 -5.84 1.16
N SER A 244 9.74 -5.94 2.05
CA SER A 244 9.97 -6.11 3.49
C SER A 244 10.69 -7.43 3.81
N PHE A 245 10.29 -8.54 3.17
CA PHE A 245 10.94 -9.84 3.35
C PHE A 245 12.37 -9.87 2.80
N ILE A 246 12.63 -9.20 1.65
CA ILE A 246 14.00 -9.02 1.15
C ILE A 246 14.85 -8.30 2.20
N GLY A 247 14.33 -7.20 2.75
CA GLY A 247 15.00 -6.44 3.81
C GLY A 247 15.24 -7.26 5.08
N MET A 248 14.25 -8.05 5.51
CA MET A 248 14.37 -8.95 6.68
C MET A 248 15.47 -9.99 6.47
N ALA A 249 15.50 -10.64 5.31
CA ALA A 249 16.52 -11.65 5.01
C ALA A 249 17.94 -11.04 5.06
N ALA A 250 18.14 -9.86 4.48
CA ALA A 250 19.42 -9.16 4.50
C ALA A 250 19.86 -8.78 5.91
N MET A 251 18.99 -8.12 6.69
CA MET A 251 19.28 -7.65 8.04
C MET A 251 19.59 -8.78 9.01
N ASN A 252 18.92 -9.93 8.88
CA ASN A 252 19.11 -11.11 9.72
C ASN A 252 20.14 -12.10 9.17
N ARG A 253 20.87 -11.76 8.09
CA ARG A 253 21.87 -12.63 7.44
C ARG A 253 21.31 -14.02 7.17
N SER A 254 20.10 -14.07 6.62
CA SER A 254 19.26 -15.25 6.50
C SER A 254 19.26 -15.78 5.07
N GLU A 255 18.84 -17.05 4.94
CA GLU A 255 18.52 -17.67 3.66
C GLU A 255 16.99 -17.80 3.56
N LEU A 256 16.38 -17.25 2.51
CA LEU A 256 14.92 -17.19 2.40
C LEU A 256 14.47 -17.34 0.94
N THR A 257 13.40 -18.10 0.72
CA THR A 257 12.67 -18.11 -0.55
C THR A 257 11.34 -17.40 -0.38
N ILE A 258 11.10 -16.35 -1.17
CA ILE A 258 9.81 -15.67 -1.26
C ILE A 258 9.09 -16.24 -2.47
N LYS A 259 7.94 -16.88 -2.24
CA LYS A 259 7.18 -17.61 -3.27
C LYS A 259 6.21 -16.70 -4.01
N ASP A 260 5.91 -17.05 -5.27
CA ASP A 260 4.82 -16.47 -6.06
C ASP A 260 4.79 -14.92 -6.03
N VAL A 261 5.95 -14.30 -6.31
CA VAL A 261 6.15 -12.85 -6.12
C VAL A 261 5.56 -11.99 -7.24
N SER A 262 5.10 -12.60 -8.34
CA SER A 262 4.72 -11.89 -9.57
C SER A 262 5.83 -10.95 -10.04
N TYR A 263 7.01 -11.51 -10.29
CA TYR A 263 8.29 -10.80 -10.48
C TYR A 263 8.20 -9.66 -11.50
N GLU A 264 7.45 -9.85 -12.58
CA GLU A 264 7.23 -8.83 -13.63
C GLU A 264 6.56 -7.54 -13.12
N ASN A 265 5.83 -7.62 -11.99
CA ASN A 265 5.13 -6.50 -11.37
C ASN A 265 5.91 -5.82 -10.25
N LEU A 266 7.14 -6.24 -9.95
CA LEU A 266 7.98 -5.63 -8.91
C LEU A 266 8.70 -4.35 -9.36
N GLY A 267 8.76 -4.09 -10.68
CA GLY A 267 9.39 -2.88 -11.24
C GLY A 267 10.83 -2.71 -10.78
N ILE A 268 11.16 -1.53 -10.26
CA ILE A 268 12.53 -1.18 -9.83
C ILE A 268 12.96 -1.82 -8.50
N ILE A 269 12.04 -2.42 -7.72
CA ILE A 269 12.31 -2.89 -6.35
C ILE A 269 13.51 -3.85 -6.31
N PRO A 270 13.59 -4.93 -7.12
CA PRO A 270 14.75 -5.83 -7.11
C PRO A 270 16.06 -5.11 -7.41
N ALA A 271 16.07 -4.25 -8.43
CA ALA A 271 17.27 -3.50 -8.82
C ALA A 271 17.76 -2.56 -7.71
N GLN A 272 16.85 -1.94 -6.95
CA GLN A 272 17.24 -1.08 -5.82
C GLN A 272 17.87 -1.89 -4.66
N PHE A 273 17.35 -3.08 -4.35
CA PHE A 273 17.96 -3.96 -3.37
C PHE A 273 19.33 -4.50 -3.85
N ALA A 274 19.47 -4.81 -5.15
CA ALA A 274 20.77 -5.20 -5.73
C ALA A 274 21.82 -4.09 -5.56
N ARG A 275 21.45 -2.82 -5.76
CA ARG A 275 22.34 -1.66 -5.53
C ARG A 275 22.69 -1.45 -4.05
N MET A 276 21.89 -1.97 -3.13
CA MET A 276 22.27 -2.06 -1.71
C MET A 276 23.28 -3.18 -1.42
N GLY A 277 23.64 -3.99 -2.44
CA GLY A 277 24.53 -5.14 -2.32
C GLY A 277 23.83 -6.43 -1.92
N ILE A 278 22.51 -6.46 -1.91
CA ILE A 278 21.75 -7.67 -1.58
C ILE A 278 21.65 -8.55 -2.80
N ARG A 279 22.18 -9.77 -2.70
CA ARG A 279 22.12 -10.79 -3.74
C ARG A 279 20.83 -11.58 -3.61
N PHE A 280 20.22 -11.85 -4.73
CA PHE A 280 19.07 -12.76 -4.83
C PHE A 280 19.04 -13.37 -6.24
N GLU A 281 18.33 -14.47 -6.38
CA GLU A 281 18.14 -15.19 -7.63
C GLU A 281 16.63 -15.28 -7.92
N GLN A 282 16.25 -14.96 -9.14
CA GLN A 282 14.91 -15.25 -9.61
C GLN A 282 14.84 -16.74 -10.00
N ARG A 283 13.93 -17.50 -9.39
CA ARG A 283 13.69 -18.92 -9.64
C ARG A 283 12.24 -19.12 -10.11
N GLY A 284 11.99 -18.96 -11.40
CA GLY A 284 10.63 -18.87 -11.93
C GLY A 284 9.95 -17.60 -11.47
N ASP A 285 8.85 -17.72 -10.74
CA ASP A 285 8.16 -16.58 -10.12
C ASP A 285 8.51 -16.39 -8.62
N ASP A 286 9.57 -17.07 -8.14
CA ASP A 286 10.06 -16.95 -6.78
C ASP A 286 11.33 -16.08 -6.72
N ILE A 287 11.60 -15.50 -5.56
CA ILE A 287 12.89 -14.87 -5.24
C ILE A 287 13.59 -15.70 -4.18
N TYR A 288 14.77 -16.20 -4.50
CA TYR A 288 15.66 -16.84 -3.52
C TYR A 288 16.75 -15.88 -3.09
N ILE A 289 16.88 -15.67 -1.79
CA ILE A 289 17.88 -14.82 -1.16
C ILE A 289 18.86 -15.73 -0.43
N PRO A 290 20.12 -15.87 -0.92
CA PRO A 290 21.14 -16.65 -0.23
C PRO A 290 21.59 -15.93 1.03
N GLN A 291 22.06 -16.67 2.02
CA GLN A 291 22.68 -16.09 3.21
C GLN A 291 23.83 -15.17 2.80
N GLN A 292 23.86 -13.97 3.37
CA GLN A 292 24.93 -12.97 3.21
C GLN A 292 25.33 -12.40 4.57
N ASP A 293 26.60 -12.50 4.92
CA ASP A 293 27.10 -11.88 6.16
C ASP A 293 27.40 -10.39 5.97
N HIS A 294 27.66 -9.97 4.72
CA HIS A 294 27.97 -8.59 4.33
C HIS A 294 27.27 -8.21 3.05
N TYR A 295 26.82 -6.98 2.94
CA TYR A 295 26.34 -6.37 1.72
C TYR A 295 26.78 -4.92 1.63
N SER A 296 27.20 -4.47 0.43
CA SER A 296 27.84 -3.16 0.24
C SER A 296 27.01 -2.29 -0.68
N ILE A 297 26.71 -1.07 -0.23
CA ILE A 297 25.99 -0.07 -1.00
C ILE A 297 26.89 0.38 -2.17
N GLU A 298 26.34 0.41 -3.39
CA GLU A 298 27.00 0.95 -4.56
C GLU A 298 27.16 2.47 -4.45
N SER A 299 28.19 3.02 -5.08
CA SER A 299 28.29 4.46 -5.35
C SER A 299 27.71 4.79 -6.72
N PHE A 300 27.43 6.07 -6.97
CA PHE A 300 27.21 6.53 -8.33
C PHE A 300 28.45 6.34 -9.20
N ILE A 301 28.30 6.45 -10.52
CA ILE A 301 29.38 6.21 -11.50
C ILE A 301 30.60 7.12 -11.25
N ASP A 302 30.38 8.32 -10.73
CA ASP A 302 31.41 9.30 -10.37
C ASP A 302 32.01 9.08 -8.96
N GLY A 303 31.61 8.00 -8.27
CA GLY A 303 32.06 7.66 -6.92
C GLY A 303 31.30 8.42 -5.80
N SER A 304 30.35 9.26 -6.12
CA SER A 304 29.56 9.98 -5.11
C SER A 304 28.60 9.05 -4.36
N ILE A 305 28.17 9.48 -3.18
CA ILE A 305 27.27 8.74 -2.30
C ILE A 305 25.91 8.54 -3.00
N MET A 306 25.44 7.30 -3.02
CA MET A 306 24.15 6.94 -3.59
C MET A 306 23.00 7.63 -2.85
N THR A 307 22.00 8.08 -3.61
CA THR A 307 20.71 8.55 -3.08
C THR A 307 19.62 7.55 -3.48
N ILE A 308 18.84 7.10 -2.50
CA ILE A 308 17.59 6.36 -2.71
C ILE A 308 16.44 7.32 -2.45
N ALA A 309 15.64 7.57 -3.47
CA ALA A 309 14.51 8.49 -3.40
C ALA A 309 13.24 7.80 -3.92
N ASP A 310 12.10 8.13 -3.29
CA ASP A 310 10.81 7.75 -3.82
C ASP A 310 10.40 8.61 -5.02
N ALA A 311 9.57 8.05 -5.87
CA ALA A 311 8.97 8.72 -7.02
C ALA A 311 7.68 7.99 -7.44
N PRO A 312 6.78 8.66 -8.18
CA PRO A 312 5.67 7.98 -8.84
C PRO A 312 6.16 6.81 -9.68
N TRP A 313 5.37 5.75 -9.75
CA TRP A 313 5.71 4.56 -10.55
C TRP A 313 6.00 4.93 -12.03
N PRO A 314 7.02 4.33 -12.68
CA PRO A 314 7.81 3.16 -12.23
C PRO A 314 9.00 3.49 -11.32
N GLY A 315 9.06 4.66 -10.71
CA GLY A 315 10.03 4.96 -9.66
C GLY A 315 9.79 4.15 -8.38
N LEU A 316 10.67 4.33 -7.40
CA LEU A 316 10.58 3.59 -6.14
C LEU A 316 9.38 4.05 -5.32
N THR A 317 8.54 3.09 -4.93
CA THR A 317 7.38 3.38 -4.07
C THR A 317 7.80 3.95 -2.71
N PRO A 318 7.13 5.02 -2.22
CA PRO A 318 7.42 5.61 -0.91
C PRO A 318 7.22 4.65 0.26
N ASP A 319 6.41 3.61 0.08
CA ASP A 319 6.10 2.63 1.11
C ASP A 319 7.28 1.72 1.49
N LEU A 320 8.32 1.64 0.65
CA LEU A 320 9.53 0.87 0.93
C LEU A 320 10.70 1.70 1.46
N LEU A 321 10.63 3.03 1.47
CA LEU A 321 11.77 3.84 1.93
C LEU A 321 12.18 3.55 3.36
N SER A 322 11.23 3.28 4.26
CA SER A 322 11.54 2.88 5.64
C SER A 322 12.30 1.55 5.70
N ILE A 323 12.02 0.63 4.79
CA ILE A 323 12.72 -0.66 4.68
C ILE A 323 14.14 -0.43 4.16
N PHE A 324 14.32 0.34 3.09
CA PHE A 324 15.66 0.70 2.60
C PHE A 324 16.50 1.41 3.65
N LEU A 325 15.89 2.30 4.44
CA LEU A 325 16.57 3.03 5.51
C LEU A 325 17.07 2.08 6.60
N VAL A 326 16.22 1.17 7.10
CA VAL A 326 16.63 0.23 8.14
C VAL A 326 17.68 -0.75 7.62
N VAL A 327 17.54 -1.24 6.40
CA VAL A 327 18.54 -2.13 5.76
C VAL A 327 19.89 -1.45 5.60
N ALA A 328 19.90 -0.16 5.25
CA ALA A 328 21.13 0.62 5.13
C ALA A 328 21.92 0.72 6.44
N THR A 329 21.29 0.63 7.61
CA THR A 329 22.00 0.73 8.91
C THR A 329 23.04 -0.37 9.10
N GLN A 330 22.87 -1.52 8.49
CA GLN A 330 23.77 -2.67 8.60
C GLN A 330 24.53 -2.99 7.30
N ALA A 331 24.34 -2.19 6.25
CA ALA A 331 25.13 -2.28 5.03
C ALA A 331 26.57 -1.76 5.25
N LYS A 332 27.48 -2.08 4.34
CA LYS A 332 28.78 -1.39 4.22
C LYS A 332 28.62 -0.18 3.30
N GLY A 333 29.02 1.01 3.78
CA GLY A 333 28.96 2.25 3.02
C GLY A 333 27.89 3.22 3.55
N SER A 334 27.61 4.25 2.78
CA SER A 334 26.67 5.32 3.16
C SER A 334 25.65 5.56 2.06
N VAL A 335 24.46 6.00 2.44
CA VAL A 335 23.39 6.35 1.51
C VAL A 335 22.57 7.53 2.03
N LEU A 336 22.11 8.38 1.12
CA LEU A 336 21.10 9.38 1.41
C LEU A 336 19.70 8.83 1.08
N ILE A 337 18.84 8.70 2.07
CA ILE A 337 17.43 8.40 1.88
C ILE A 337 16.68 9.73 1.72
N HIS A 338 15.96 9.87 0.62
CA HIS A 338 15.24 11.09 0.29
C HIS A 338 13.75 10.81 0.04
N GLN A 339 12.93 11.16 1.02
CA GLN A 339 11.47 11.09 0.97
C GLN A 339 10.92 12.32 0.26
N LYS A 340 10.42 12.18 -0.97
CA LYS A 340 9.90 13.30 -1.78
C LYS A 340 8.38 13.44 -1.69
N MET A 341 7.66 12.32 -1.54
CA MET A 341 6.22 12.29 -1.72
C MET A 341 5.41 12.53 -0.44
N PHE A 342 6.02 12.38 0.75
CA PHE A 342 5.35 12.57 2.05
C PHE A 342 6.23 13.34 3.03
N GLU A 343 5.59 14.05 3.97
CA GLU A 343 6.27 15.01 4.84
C GLU A 343 6.77 14.40 6.16
N SER A 344 6.25 13.24 6.59
CA SER A 344 6.42 12.78 7.98
C SER A 344 6.86 11.31 8.13
N ARG A 345 7.33 10.66 7.06
CA ARG A 345 7.67 9.24 7.12
C ARG A 345 9.02 8.93 7.76
N LEU A 346 9.91 9.92 7.93
CA LEU A 346 11.25 9.70 8.48
C LEU A 346 11.33 9.91 9.99
N PHE A 347 10.28 10.32 10.68
CA PHE A 347 10.33 10.60 12.13
C PHE A 347 10.58 9.37 13.00
N PHE A 348 10.39 8.15 12.49
CA PHE A 348 10.74 6.93 13.23
C PHE A 348 12.26 6.70 13.36
N VAL A 349 13.08 7.45 12.63
CA VAL A 349 14.55 7.38 12.63
C VAL A 349 15.13 7.54 14.02
N ASP A 350 14.54 8.37 14.88
CA ASP A 350 14.95 8.53 16.27
C ASP A 350 15.03 7.20 17.01
N LYS A 351 14.11 6.27 16.71
CA LYS A 351 14.11 4.94 17.35
C LYS A 351 15.28 4.07 16.88
N LEU A 352 15.67 4.20 15.61
CA LEU A 352 16.86 3.51 15.10
C LEU A 352 18.16 4.11 15.70
N ILE A 353 18.22 5.42 15.89
CA ILE A 353 19.34 6.10 16.56
C ILE A 353 19.43 5.62 18.02
N ASP A 354 18.32 5.51 18.74
CA ASP A 354 18.27 4.95 20.11
C ASP A 354 18.81 3.50 20.14
N MET A 355 18.59 2.73 19.07
CA MET A 355 19.12 1.37 18.89
C MET A 355 20.61 1.35 18.52
N GLY A 356 21.24 2.50 18.26
CA GLY A 356 22.67 2.62 17.92
C GLY A 356 22.96 2.75 16.43
N ALA A 357 21.95 2.93 15.57
CA ALA A 357 22.16 3.22 14.16
C ALA A 357 22.84 4.58 13.97
N GLN A 358 23.76 4.67 13.01
CA GLN A 358 24.43 5.91 12.64
C GLN A 358 23.64 6.62 11.54
N ILE A 359 22.76 7.53 11.94
CA ILE A 359 21.88 8.26 11.04
C ILE A 359 21.94 9.74 11.37
N ILE A 360 22.04 10.58 10.32
CA ILE A 360 21.88 12.02 10.42
C ILE A 360 20.56 12.39 9.75
N LEU A 361 19.58 12.81 10.53
CA LEU A 361 18.33 13.38 10.00
C LEU A 361 18.62 14.81 9.55
N CYS A 362 18.80 15.02 8.24
CA CYS A 362 19.14 16.31 7.68
C CYS A 362 17.97 17.30 7.74
N ASP A 363 16.78 16.81 7.47
CA ASP A 363 15.49 17.52 7.51
C ASP A 363 14.33 16.49 7.51
N PRO A 364 13.05 16.91 7.53
CA PRO A 364 11.90 15.98 7.49
C PRO A 364 11.87 15.02 6.30
N HIS A 365 12.60 15.33 5.23
CA HIS A 365 12.60 14.60 3.96
C HIS A 365 13.88 13.80 3.70
N ARG A 366 14.98 14.07 4.40
CA ARG A 366 16.29 13.49 4.09
C ARG A 366 17.01 12.95 5.33
N ALA A 367 17.48 11.74 5.22
CA ALA A 367 18.31 11.09 6.23
C ALA A 367 19.56 10.49 5.59
N ALA A 368 20.74 10.86 6.06
CA ALA A 368 22.00 10.23 5.70
C ALA A 368 22.24 9.04 6.65
N VAL A 369 22.37 7.85 6.10
CA VAL A 369 22.63 6.62 6.85
C VAL A 369 24.07 6.19 6.59
N ILE A 370 24.82 5.97 7.67
CA ILE A 370 26.17 5.40 7.66
C ILE A 370 26.04 3.95 8.11
N GLY A 371 26.16 3.02 7.19
CA GLY A 371 26.01 1.60 7.47
C GLY A 371 27.18 1.05 8.31
N GLN A 372 26.86 0.12 9.19
CA GLN A 372 27.81 -0.42 10.19
C GLN A 372 28.41 -1.78 9.80
N ASP A 373 28.07 -2.31 8.59
CA ASP A 373 28.62 -3.57 8.04
C ASP A 373 28.49 -4.77 9.02
N HIS A 374 27.42 -4.81 9.80
CA HIS A 374 27.21 -5.79 10.87
C HIS A 374 28.35 -5.86 11.93
N GLN A 375 29.27 -4.88 11.95
CA GLN A 375 30.33 -4.83 12.95
C GLN A 375 29.82 -4.33 14.31
N HIS A 376 28.80 -3.48 14.27
CA HIS A 376 28.08 -3.00 15.45
C HIS A 376 26.59 -3.32 15.26
N GLN A 377 26.12 -4.30 16.02
CA GLN A 377 24.71 -4.68 15.97
C GLN A 377 23.85 -3.60 16.63
N LEU A 378 22.62 -3.48 16.14
CA LEU A 378 21.60 -2.68 16.80
C LEU A 378 21.32 -3.26 18.19
N ARG A 379 21.01 -2.38 19.14
CA ARG A 379 20.64 -2.77 20.51
C ARG A 379 19.14 -2.86 20.66
N ALA A 380 18.67 -3.78 21.49
CA ALA A 380 17.26 -3.87 21.83
C ALA A 380 16.72 -2.57 22.45
N ALA A 381 15.48 -2.22 22.10
CA ALA A 381 14.84 -1.00 22.57
C ALA A 381 13.33 -1.17 22.80
N LYS A 382 12.75 -0.22 23.57
CA LYS A 382 11.29 -0.04 23.65
C LYS A 382 10.87 0.99 22.62
N MET A 383 9.98 0.60 21.72
CA MET A 383 9.56 1.41 20.59
C MET A 383 8.03 1.42 20.48
N SER A 384 7.50 2.35 19.70
CA SER A 384 6.08 2.39 19.34
C SER A 384 5.96 2.56 17.84
N SER A 385 5.10 1.75 17.20
CA SER A 385 4.81 1.85 15.78
C SER A 385 4.04 3.15 15.47
N PRO A 386 4.60 4.08 14.66
CA PRO A 386 3.89 5.31 14.33
C PRO A 386 2.88 5.11 13.20
N ASP A 387 3.14 4.19 12.28
CA ASP A 387 2.33 3.82 11.12
C ASP A 387 2.65 2.40 10.66
N ILE A 388 1.97 1.92 9.62
CA ILE A 388 2.12 0.55 9.09
C ILE A 388 3.55 0.26 8.66
N ARG A 389 4.17 1.15 7.88
CA ARG A 389 5.44 0.90 7.18
C ARG A 389 6.66 1.10 8.09
N ALA A 390 6.66 2.17 8.86
CA ALA A 390 7.65 2.37 9.91
C ALA A 390 7.57 1.27 10.98
N GLY A 391 6.36 0.81 11.31
CA GLY A 391 6.15 -0.31 12.23
C GLY A 391 6.89 -1.57 11.80
N VAL A 392 6.77 -1.98 10.54
CA VAL A 392 7.50 -3.16 10.03
C VAL A 392 9.00 -2.90 9.93
N ALA A 393 9.44 -1.69 9.57
CA ALA A 393 10.85 -1.34 9.63
C ALA A 393 11.43 -1.50 11.05
N LEU A 394 10.66 -1.13 12.09
CA LEU A 394 11.05 -1.35 13.49
C LEU A 394 11.04 -2.85 13.87
N VAL A 395 10.15 -3.67 13.31
CA VAL A 395 10.19 -5.14 13.49
C VAL A 395 11.48 -5.69 12.89
N ILE A 396 11.86 -5.28 11.67
CA ILE A 396 13.12 -5.69 11.02
C ILE A 396 14.33 -5.29 11.89
N ALA A 397 14.36 -4.06 12.37
CA ALA A 397 15.43 -3.59 13.27
C ALA A 397 15.50 -4.44 14.55
N ALA A 398 14.36 -4.71 15.18
CA ALA A 398 14.27 -5.50 16.41
C ALA A 398 14.73 -6.95 16.22
N MET A 399 14.37 -7.58 15.09
CA MET A 399 14.78 -8.95 14.76
C MET A 399 16.30 -9.08 14.54
N SER A 400 16.95 -8.01 14.05
CA SER A 400 18.40 -7.99 13.83
C SER A 400 19.19 -7.49 15.04
N ALA A 401 18.53 -6.95 16.05
CA ALA A 401 19.17 -6.35 17.22
C ALA A 401 19.70 -7.43 18.20
N ASP A 402 20.64 -7.02 19.05
CA ASP A 402 21.07 -7.84 20.18
C ASP A 402 20.12 -7.62 21.37
N GLY A 403 19.51 -8.72 21.85
CA GLY A 403 18.61 -8.73 23.00
C GLY A 403 17.12 -8.71 22.63
N VAL A 404 16.28 -8.24 23.57
CA VAL A 404 14.82 -8.30 23.47
C VAL A 404 14.22 -6.90 23.37
N SER A 405 13.61 -6.62 22.23
CA SER A 405 12.88 -5.36 21.97
C SER A 405 11.39 -5.48 22.28
N THR A 406 10.77 -4.35 22.61
CA THR A 406 9.32 -4.24 22.74
C THR A 406 8.78 -3.21 21.76
N ILE A 407 7.79 -3.59 20.94
CA ILE A 407 7.14 -2.68 19.99
C ILE A 407 5.68 -2.53 20.41
N GLN A 408 5.30 -1.31 20.80
CA GLN A 408 3.93 -0.95 21.16
C GLN A 408 3.13 -0.49 19.93
N ASN A 409 1.80 -0.35 20.07
CA ASN A 409 0.90 0.15 19.02
C ASN A 409 0.94 -0.69 17.73
N ILE A 410 1.03 -2.01 17.90
CA ILE A 410 1.13 -2.96 16.78
C ILE A 410 -0.16 -3.07 15.97
N ASP A 411 -1.28 -2.58 16.48
CA ASP A 411 -2.52 -2.43 15.72
C ASP A 411 -2.29 -1.67 14.40
N GLN A 412 -1.29 -0.77 14.33
CA GLN A 412 -0.88 -0.13 13.09
C GLN A 412 -0.28 -1.13 12.10
N ILE A 413 0.48 -2.12 12.56
CA ILE A 413 1.10 -3.16 11.71
C ILE A 413 -0.01 -4.08 11.16
N ASP A 414 -0.97 -4.48 11.99
CA ASP A 414 -2.09 -5.34 11.63
C ASP A 414 -2.99 -4.76 10.52
N ARG A 415 -2.94 -3.45 10.33
CA ARG A 415 -3.64 -2.77 9.23
C ARG A 415 -3.05 -3.09 7.86
N GLY A 416 -1.82 -3.57 7.77
CA GLY A 416 -1.11 -3.79 6.53
C GLY A 416 -0.43 -5.14 6.38
N TYR A 417 -0.26 -5.89 7.46
CA TYR A 417 0.41 -7.19 7.46
C TYR A 417 -0.42 -8.21 8.24
N ARG A 418 -0.76 -9.30 7.56
CA ARG A 418 -1.55 -10.40 8.13
C ARG A 418 -0.66 -11.28 8.99
N ASP A 419 -1.03 -11.48 10.26
CA ASP A 419 -0.38 -12.44 11.18
C ASP A 419 1.15 -12.46 11.01
N ILE A 420 1.75 -11.27 11.01
CA ILE A 420 3.17 -11.15 10.66
C ILE A 420 4.06 -11.92 11.62
N GLU A 421 3.74 -11.93 12.92
CA GLU A 421 4.46 -12.67 13.94
C GLU A 421 4.36 -14.18 13.73
N GLY A 422 3.19 -14.73 13.44
CA GLY A 422 2.99 -16.16 13.20
C GLY A 422 3.76 -16.63 11.96
N ARG A 423 3.67 -15.86 10.87
CA ARG A 423 4.35 -16.17 9.60
C ARG A 423 5.87 -16.08 9.72
N LEU A 424 6.40 -15.07 10.42
CA LEU A 424 7.83 -14.94 10.66
C LEU A 424 8.36 -15.99 11.64
N ASN A 425 7.62 -16.34 12.69
CA ASN A 425 7.97 -17.42 13.62
C ASN A 425 8.05 -18.78 12.91
N ALA A 426 7.18 -19.02 11.93
CA ALA A 426 7.20 -20.24 11.13
C ALA A 426 8.51 -20.44 10.33
N ILE A 427 9.24 -19.37 10.05
CA ILE A 427 10.54 -19.38 9.36
C ILE A 427 11.73 -19.07 10.27
N GLY A 428 11.54 -19.05 11.59
CA GLY A 428 12.64 -18.99 12.57
C GLY A 428 12.77 -17.72 13.39
N ALA A 429 11.87 -16.73 13.25
CA ALA A 429 11.84 -15.58 14.14
C ALA A 429 11.38 -15.95 15.56
N ASN A 430 11.56 -15.06 16.52
CA ASN A 430 11.02 -15.19 17.88
C ASN A 430 10.26 -13.90 18.26
N ILE A 431 8.99 -13.85 17.88
CA ILE A 431 8.08 -12.72 18.12
C ILE A 431 6.88 -13.21 18.92
N ILE A 432 6.61 -12.57 20.05
CA ILE A 432 5.47 -12.89 20.90
C ILE A 432 4.53 -11.69 20.93
N ARG A 433 3.26 -11.91 20.57
CA ARG A 433 2.20 -10.94 20.78
C ARG A 433 1.76 -10.98 22.25
N LEU A 434 1.70 -9.82 22.88
CA LEU A 434 1.22 -9.65 24.24
C LEU A 434 0.01 -8.70 24.19
N ASP A 435 -1.14 -9.24 24.57
CA ASP A 435 -2.38 -8.47 24.74
C ASP A 435 -2.43 -7.96 26.18
N GLU A 436 -2.68 -6.66 26.39
CA GLU A 436 -2.91 -6.04 27.69
C GLU A 436 -4.38 -5.74 27.92
#